data_5fe3cb5d5548ec73c79f83d425f8717b
#
_entry.id   5fe3cb5d5548ec73c79f83d425f8717b
#
_cell.length_a   1.000
_cell.length_b   1.000
_cell.length_c   1.000
_cell.angle_alpha   90.00
_cell.angle_beta   90.00
_cell.angle_gamma   90.00
#
_symmetry.space_group_name_H-M   'P 1'
#
loop_
_entity.id
_entity.type
_entity.pdbx_description
1 polymer ?
#
loop_
_entity_poly.entity_id
_entity_poly.type
_entity_poly.pdbx_seq_one_letter_code
_entity_poly.pdbx_strand_id
1 'polypeptide(L)'
;MKPLVSILIPAYNAEKWLVETLRSAVAQTWECKEIIVVDDGSQDQTLSVARSFESEMVKVFTQKNQGAAAARNNAFAKCRGDYIQWLDADDLLGPDKIALQIETLGESPNPKTLLSGEWGKFLHRPSRAQFIPTGLWCDLQPAEWLMRKMEQNAFMQTATWLVSRELTEAAGPWDTRLLGDDDGEYFCRVLMASGGVHFVPRARVYYRRPRTESLSYMGASGRKRDALWLSMKLHVGYLRSMDDCSRARTAGVKYLQNFLVQLYPERPDLAAQAQELARELGGHLEIPQFSWKYAWINRFFGWRVARQVQRSIPRIKWSLLRNWDRLLQIFSTIFAQNEKPLSMGSSNPERV
;
A
#
# COMPACT_ATOMS: atom_id res chain seq x y z
N MET A 1 -25.33 -6.75 -16.31
CA MET A 1 -24.01 -7.30 -16.75
C MET A 1 -23.06 -7.31 -15.55
N LYS A 2 -22.16 -8.30 -15.46
CA LYS A 2 -21.10 -8.26 -14.44
C LYS A 2 -20.14 -7.08 -14.74
N PRO A 3 -19.81 -6.20 -13.76
CA PRO A 3 -18.90 -5.09 -14.02
C PRO A 3 -17.48 -5.59 -14.33
N LEU A 4 -16.79 -4.89 -15.24
CA LEU A 4 -15.39 -5.15 -15.55
C LEU A 4 -14.50 -4.53 -14.46
N VAL A 5 -13.57 -5.30 -13.92
CA VAL A 5 -12.57 -4.82 -12.96
C VAL A 5 -11.20 -4.75 -13.61
N SER A 6 -10.58 -3.57 -13.61
CA SER A 6 -9.20 -3.39 -14.06
C SER A 6 -8.25 -3.48 -12.87
N ILE A 7 -7.36 -4.49 -12.88
CA ILE A 7 -6.27 -4.62 -11.91
C ILE A 7 -5.05 -3.91 -12.48
N LEU A 8 -4.62 -2.82 -11.84
CA LEU A 8 -3.56 -1.94 -12.31
C LEU A 8 -2.29 -2.12 -11.49
N ILE A 9 -1.20 -2.53 -12.13
CA ILE A 9 0.06 -2.92 -11.49
C ILE A 9 1.20 -2.05 -12.03
N PRO A 10 1.62 -1.00 -11.31
CA PRO A 10 2.87 -0.30 -11.59
C PRO A 10 4.05 -1.18 -11.15
N ALA A 11 5.05 -1.38 -12.00
CA ALA A 11 6.19 -2.24 -11.70
C ALA A 11 7.52 -1.52 -11.99
N TYR A 12 8.45 -1.58 -11.04
CA TYR A 12 9.82 -1.09 -11.20
C TYR A 12 10.78 -1.93 -10.37
N ASN A 13 11.74 -2.60 -11.02
CA ASN A 13 12.73 -3.48 -10.40
C ASN A 13 12.08 -4.50 -9.42
N ALA A 14 11.04 -5.17 -9.90
CA ALA A 14 10.17 -6.08 -9.14
C ALA A 14 10.32 -7.56 -9.56
N GLU A 15 11.35 -7.93 -10.31
CA GLU A 15 11.55 -9.29 -10.85
C GLU A 15 11.33 -10.42 -9.83
N LYS A 16 11.69 -10.16 -8.55
CA LYS A 16 11.63 -11.14 -7.47
C LYS A 16 10.21 -11.45 -6.99
N TRP A 17 9.25 -10.53 -7.24
CA TRP A 17 7.93 -10.56 -6.62
C TRP A 17 6.81 -10.60 -7.64
N LEU A 18 7.02 -10.00 -8.80
CA LEU A 18 5.99 -9.78 -9.80
C LEU A 18 5.28 -11.06 -10.25
N VAL A 19 6.00 -12.20 -10.29
CA VAL A 19 5.40 -13.51 -10.61
C VAL A 19 4.28 -13.86 -9.63
N GLU A 20 4.53 -13.71 -8.32
CA GLU A 20 3.53 -14.03 -7.29
C GLU A 20 2.36 -13.05 -7.36
N THR A 21 2.64 -11.76 -7.55
CA THR A 21 1.64 -10.71 -7.71
C THR A 21 0.73 -10.98 -8.90
N LEU A 22 1.30 -11.24 -10.08
CA LEU A 22 0.52 -11.54 -11.29
C LEU A 22 -0.30 -12.83 -11.15
N ARG A 23 0.26 -13.88 -10.55
CA ARG A 23 -0.50 -15.10 -10.24
C ARG A 23 -1.70 -14.81 -9.35
N SER A 24 -1.56 -13.97 -8.33
CA SER A 24 -2.67 -13.61 -7.45
C SER A 24 -3.75 -12.80 -8.15
N ALA A 25 -3.37 -11.94 -9.11
CA ALA A 25 -4.30 -11.16 -9.91
C ALA A 25 -5.06 -12.03 -10.94
N VAL A 26 -4.35 -12.91 -11.64
CA VAL A 26 -4.96 -13.86 -12.60
C VAL A 26 -5.90 -14.82 -11.90
N ALA A 27 -5.55 -15.30 -10.70
CA ALA A 27 -6.32 -16.26 -9.91
C ALA A 27 -7.54 -15.67 -9.19
N GLN A 28 -7.87 -14.36 -9.35
CA GLN A 28 -9.09 -13.81 -8.77
C GLN A 28 -10.33 -14.54 -9.30
N THR A 29 -11.22 -14.94 -8.39
CA THR A 29 -12.46 -15.67 -8.73
C THR A 29 -13.46 -14.81 -9.48
N TRP A 30 -13.36 -13.46 -9.40
CA TRP A 30 -14.12 -12.57 -10.28
C TRP A 30 -13.61 -12.70 -11.72
N GLU A 31 -14.47 -13.23 -12.62
CA GLU A 31 -14.10 -13.57 -14.01
C GLU A 31 -13.95 -12.32 -14.90
N CYS A 32 -14.87 -11.34 -14.74
CA CYS A 32 -14.92 -10.15 -15.59
C CYS A 32 -13.82 -9.15 -15.17
N LYS A 33 -12.58 -9.43 -15.58
CA LYS A 33 -11.40 -8.63 -15.21
C LYS A 33 -10.41 -8.47 -16.36
N GLU A 34 -9.64 -7.40 -16.32
CA GLU A 34 -8.43 -7.20 -17.10
C GLU A 34 -7.27 -6.80 -16.17
N ILE A 35 -6.06 -7.07 -16.58
CA ILE A 35 -4.84 -6.76 -15.81
C ILE A 35 -3.94 -5.90 -16.68
N ILE A 36 -3.60 -4.71 -16.19
CA ILE A 36 -2.73 -3.77 -16.88
C ILE A 36 -1.45 -3.63 -16.04
N VAL A 37 -0.33 -4.06 -16.62
CA VAL A 37 1.00 -3.89 -16.03
C VAL A 37 1.70 -2.75 -16.73
N VAL A 38 2.25 -1.81 -15.98
CA VAL A 38 3.11 -0.76 -16.52
C VAL A 38 4.50 -0.88 -15.90
N ASP A 39 5.46 -1.31 -16.71
CA ASP A 39 6.87 -1.30 -16.36
C ASP A 39 7.41 0.13 -16.46
N ASP A 40 7.87 0.67 -15.34
CA ASP A 40 8.39 2.04 -15.22
C ASP A 40 9.90 2.11 -15.51
N GLY A 41 10.33 1.46 -16.60
CA GLY A 41 11.72 1.47 -17.05
C GLY A 41 12.66 0.66 -16.17
N SER A 42 12.25 -0.54 -15.79
CA SER A 42 13.05 -1.46 -14.98
C SER A 42 14.38 -1.80 -15.62
N GLN A 43 15.40 -2.05 -14.78
CA GLN A 43 16.74 -2.44 -15.19
C GLN A 43 17.06 -3.91 -14.87
N ASP A 44 16.11 -4.63 -14.28
CA ASP A 44 16.16 -6.07 -14.00
C ASP A 44 15.22 -6.84 -14.94
N GLN A 45 14.89 -8.09 -14.62
CA GLN A 45 14.02 -8.93 -15.45
C GLN A 45 12.52 -8.62 -15.33
N THR A 46 12.12 -7.52 -14.67
CA THR A 46 10.71 -7.17 -14.42
C THR A 46 9.88 -7.18 -15.70
N LEU A 47 10.34 -6.49 -16.77
CA LEU A 47 9.62 -6.41 -18.03
C LEU A 47 9.49 -7.79 -18.70
N SER A 48 10.56 -8.59 -18.68
CA SER A 48 10.55 -9.96 -19.22
C SER A 48 9.57 -10.85 -18.47
N VAL A 49 9.55 -10.76 -17.13
CA VAL A 49 8.58 -11.46 -16.29
C VAL A 49 7.16 -11.02 -16.61
N ALA A 50 6.90 -9.71 -16.69
CA ALA A 50 5.57 -9.21 -17.02
C ALA A 50 5.07 -9.75 -18.37
N ARG A 51 5.91 -9.69 -19.40
CA ARG A 51 5.59 -10.18 -20.76
C ARG A 51 5.31 -11.67 -20.81
N SER A 52 5.91 -12.48 -19.94
CA SER A 52 5.61 -13.91 -19.89
C SER A 52 4.16 -14.23 -19.45
N PHE A 53 3.44 -13.25 -18.91
CA PHE A 53 2.01 -13.35 -18.56
C PHE A 53 1.10 -12.71 -19.61
N GLU A 54 1.60 -12.10 -20.68
CA GLU A 54 0.77 -11.45 -21.69
C GLU A 54 -0.27 -12.43 -22.28
N SER A 55 -1.51 -11.95 -22.39
CA SER A 55 -2.66 -12.71 -22.87
C SER A 55 -3.78 -11.73 -23.28
N GLU A 56 -4.94 -12.25 -23.62
CA GLU A 56 -6.12 -11.40 -23.83
C GLU A 56 -6.50 -10.62 -22.57
N MET A 57 -6.31 -11.23 -21.38
CA MET A 57 -6.64 -10.64 -20.08
C MET A 57 -5.51 -9.74 -19.54
N VAL A 58 -4.25 -10.02 -19.85
CA VAL A 58 -3.07 -9.33 -19.30
C VAL A 58 -2.40 -8.52 -20.39
N LYS A 59 -2.33 -7.21 -20.21
CA LYS A 59 -1.65 -6.28 -21.12
C LYS A 59 -0.46 -5.64 -20.42
N VAL A 60 0.69 -5.60 -21.09
CA VAL A 60 1.95 -5.06 -20.56
C VAL A 60 2.36 -3.85 -21.38
N PHE A 61 2.61 -2.75 -20.69
CA PHE A 61 3.13 -1.51 -21.24
C PHE A 61 4.44 -1.16 -20.57
N THR A 62 5.26 -0.35 -21.22
CA THR A 62 6.51 0.17 -20.66
C THR A 62 6.62 1.67 -20.88
N GLN A 63 7.30 2.34 -19.98
CA GLN A 63 7.62 3.76 -20.07
C GLN A 63 9.04 4.04 -19.56
N LYS A 64 9.58 5.23 -19.80
CA LYS A 64 10.78 5.70 -19.08
C LYS A 64 10.42 5.89 -17.62
N ASN A 65 11.36 5.63 -16.72
CA ASN A 65 11.14 5.78 -15.28
C ASN A 65 10.71 7.21 -14.93
N GLN A 66 9.49 7.34 -14.41
CA GLN A 66 8.86 8.59 -13.94
C GLN A 66 8.25 8.45 -12.55
N GLY A 67 8.43 7.29 -11.91
CA GLY A 67 7.93 6.98 -10.57
C GLY A 67 6.55 6.33 -10.55
N ALA A 68 6.20 5.78 -9.40
CA ALA A 68 5.01 4.95 -9.20
C ALA A 68 3.71 5.70 -9.55
N ALA A 69 3.56 6.96 -9.16
CA ALA A 69 2.39 7.77 -9.46
C ALA A 69 2.18 7.93 -10.98
N ALA A 70 3.26 8.19 -11.74
CA ALA A 70 3.19 8.30 -13.20
C ALA A 70 2.84 6.95 -13.84
N ALA A 71 3.40 5.84 -13.35
CA ALA A 71 3.08 4.50 -13.84
C ALA A 71 1.60 4.12 -13.54
N ARG A 72 1.06 4.49 -12.37
CA ARG A 72 -0.36 4.31 -12.04
C ARG A 72 -1.25 5.14 -12.97
N ASN A 73 -0.91 6.39 -13.23
CA ASN A 73 -1.65 7.25 -14.17
C ASN A 73 -1.65 6.66 -15.59
N ASN A 74 -0.52 6.14 -16.04
CA ASN A 74 -0.43 5.48 -17.34
C ASN A 74 -1.27 4.19 -17.38
N ALA A 75 -1.25 3.38 -16.33
CA ALA A 75 -2.08 2.17 -16.23
C ALA A 75 -3.58 2.52 -16.29
N PHE A 76 -4.00 3.56 -15.59
CA PHE A 76 -5.39 4.03 -15.63
C PHE A 76 -5.80 4.51 -17.03
N ALA A 77 -4.94 5.22 -17.74
CA ALA A 77 -5.20 5.67 -19.11
C ALA A 77 -5.35 4.52 -20.12
N LYS A 78 -4.91 3.30 -19.77
CA LYS A 78 -5.00 2.10 -20.63
C LYS A 78 -6.15 1.16 -20.25
N CYS A 79 -6.77 1.34 -19.09
CA CYS A 79 -7.79 0.44 -18.57
C CYS A 79 -9.21 0.84 -19.00
N ARG A 80 -10.13 -0.13 -18.96
CA ARG A 80 -11.53 0.04 -19.39
C ARG A 80 -12.55 -0.35 -18.31
N GLY A 81 -12.09 -0.89 -17.18
CA GLY A 81 -12.96 -1.43 -16.14
C GLY A 81 -13.88 -0.39 -15.50
N ASP A 82 -15.05 -0.84 -15.07
CA ASP A 82 -16.01 -0.06 -14.28
C ASP A 82 -15.49 0.16 -12.86
N TYR A 83 -14.64 -0.75 -12.38
CA TYR A 83 -13.96 -0.67 -11.09
C TYR A 83 -12.46 -0.82 -11.27
N ILE A 84 -11.72 -0.14 -10.41
CA ILE A 84 -10.26 -0.06 -10.42
C ILE A 84 -9.70 -0.70 -9.15
N GLN A 85 -8.85 -1.70 -9.34
CA GLN A 85 -8.06 -2.36 -8.31
C GLN A 85 -6.59 -1.98 -8.48
N TRP A 86 -6.11 -1.09 -7.63
CA TRP A 86 -4.68 -0.81 -7.56
C TRP A 86 -3.95 -1.96 -6.86
N LEU A 87 -2.81 -2.39 -7.39
CA LEU A 87 -2.02 -3.48 -6.81
C LEU A 87 -0.52 -3.22 -7.00
N ASP A 88 0.21 -3.09 -5.91
CA ASP A 88 1.66 -2.93 -5.97
C ASP A 88 2.34 -4.23 -6.40
N ALA A 89 3.47 -4.12 -7.13
CA ALA A 89 4.13 -5.24 -7.80
C ALA A 89 4.77 -6.28 -6.85
N ASP A 90 4.69 -6.08 -5.55
CA ASP A 90 5.21 -6.99 -4.52
C ASP A 90 4.14 -7.49 -3.53
N ASP A 91 2.87 -7.10 -3.73
CA ASP A 91 1.74 -7.49 -2.89
C ASP A 91 0.86 -8.56 -3.57
N LEU A 92 -0.05 -9.17 -2.78
CA LEU A 92 -0.92 -10.22 -3.30
C LEU A 92 -2.38 -9.96 -2.92
N LEU A 93 -3.28 -10.28 -3.84
CA LEU A 93 -4.72 -10.33 -3.57
C LEU A 93 -5.13 -11.71 -3.06
N GLY A 94 -6.00 -11.76 -2.05
CA GLY A 94 -6.70 -12.99 -1.69
C GLY A 94 -7.60 -13.45 -2.85
N PRO A 95 -7.80 -14.76 -3.07
CA PRO A 95 -8.48 -15.27 -4.27
C PRO A 95 -9.86 -14.66 -4.53
N ASP A 96 -10.64 -14.46 -3.47
CA ASP A 96 -12.03 -13.99 -3.56
C ASP A 96 -12.18 -12.48 -3.27
N LYS A 97 -11.07 -11.74 -3.17
CA LYS A 97 -11.08 -10.34 -2.71
C LYS A 97 -11.99 -9.46 -3.56
N ILE A 98 -11.87 -9.54 -4.86
CA ILE A 98 -12.66 -8.73 -5.80
C ILE A 98 -14.12 -9.20 -5.81
N ALA A 99 -14.36 -10.51 -5.86
CA ALA A 99 -15.71 -11.06 -5.86
C ALA A 99 -16.50 -10.62 -4.62
N LEU A 100 -15.92 -10.78 -3.42
CA LEU A 100 -16.55 -10.38 -2.15
C LEU A 100 -16.91 -8.89 -2.15
N GLN A 101 -16.05 -8.04 -2.69
CA GLN A 101 -16.31 -6.60 -2.73
C GLN A 101 -17.40 -6.24 -3.75
N ILE A 102 -17.39 -6.82 -4.94
CA ILE A 102 -18.43 -6.56 -5.95
C ILE A 102 -19.78 -7.10 -5.50
N GLU A 103 -19.84 -8.32 -4.94
CA GLU A 103 -21.08 -8.92 -4.44
C GLU A 103 -21.74 -8.09 -3.35
N THR A 104 -20.95 -7.40 -2.52
CA THR A 104 -21.45 -6.52 -1.45
C THR A 104 -22.23 -5.30 -1.99
N LEU A 105 -22.00 -4.90 -3.23
CA LEU A 105 -22.69 -3.76 -3.85
C LEU A 105 -24.14 -4.07 -4.21
N GLY A 106 -24.53 -5.37 -4.31
CA GLY A 106 -25.88 -5.79 -4.67
C GLY A 106 -26.29 -5.45 -6.10
N GLU A 107 -27.59 -5.44 -6.35
CA GLU A 107 -28.16 -5.25 -7.71
C GLU A 107 -28.14 -3.79 -8.20
N SER A 108 -28.09 -2.84 -7.29
CA SER A 108 -28.10 -1.40 -7.59
C SER A 108 -26.88 -0.70 -6.96
N PRO A 109 -25.68 -0.91 -7.52
CA PRO A 109 -24.45 -0.38 -6.95
C PRO A 109 -24.46 1.15 -6.93
N ASN A 110 -24.16 1.75 -5.78
CA ASN A 110 -23.87 3.18 -5.71
C ASN A 110 -22.41 3.40 -6.10
N PRO A 111 -22.11 4.05 -7.23
CA PRO A 111 -20.75 4.24 -7.71
C PRO A 111 -19.91 5.11 -6.77
N LYS A 112 -20.53 5.83 -5.84
CA LYS A 112 -19.84 6.62 -4.80
C LYS A 112 -19.49 5.83 -3.55
N THR A 113 -19.82 4.54 -3.48
CA THR A 113 -19.38 3.67 -2.38
C THR A 113 -17.93 3.28 -2.60
N LEU A 114 -17.06 3.65 -1.65
CA LEU A 114 -15.66 3.23 -1.65
C LEU A 114 -15.52 1.92 -0.87
N LEU A 115 -15.11 0.85 -1.54
CA LEU A 115 -14.96 -0.46 -0.88
C LEU A 115 -13.56 -0.61 -0.31
N SER A 116 -13.46 -1.11 0.92
CA SER A 116 -12.19 -1.49 1.56
C SER A 116 -12.22 -2.95 2.00
N GLY A 117 -11.12 -3.45 2.57
CA GLY A 117 -11.02 -4.84 3.03
C GLY A 117 -9.89 -5.07 4.03
N GLU A 118 -9.72 -6.31 4.42
CA GLU A 118 -8.67 -6.73 5.36
C GLU A 118 -7.29 -6.72 4.69
N TRP A 119 -6.25 -6.40 5.47
CA TRP A 119 -4.88 -6.57 5.02
C TRP A 119 -3.98 -7.13 6.11
N GLY A 120 -3.06 -8.00 5.70
CA GLY A 120 -2.14 -8.66 6.61
C GLY A 120 -0.69 -8.54 6.14
N LYS A 121 0.23 -8.31 7.09
CA LYS A 121 1.67 -8.19 6.81
C LYS A 121 2.32 -9.55 6.77
N PHE A 122 3.14 -9.81 5.74
CA PHE A 122 3.99 -10.99 5.63
C PHE A 122 5.40 -10.64 5.14
N LEU A 123 6.32 -11.60 5.19
CA LEU A 123 7.69 -11.45 4.66
C LEU A 123 7.85 -12.21 3.34
N HIS A 124 7.96 -13.53 3.40
CA HIS A 124 8.06 -14.41 2.25
C HIS A 124 6.87 -15.36 2.12
N ARG A 125 6.27 -15.78 3.25
CA ARG A 125 5.20 -16.78 3.29
C ARG A 125 3.83 -16.13 3.54
N PRO A 126 2.95 -16.01 2.53
CA PRO A 126 1.61 -15.43 2.71
C PRO A 126 0.77 -16.18 3.77
N SER A 127 0.96 -17.50 3.92
CA SER A 127 0.29 -18.30 4.95
C SER A 127 0.60 -17.88 6.40
N ARG A 128 1.64 -17.08 6.60
CA ARG A 128 2.04 -16.49 7.90
C ARG A 128 1.68 -15.01 8.02
N ALA A 129 0.84 -14.51 7.14
CA ALA A 129 0.40 -13.13 7.19
C ALA A 129 -0.35 -12.82 8.50
N GLN A 130 -0.04 -11.66 9.07
CA GLN A 130 -0.67 -11.19 10.30
C GLN A 130 -1.70 -10.12 9.97
N PHE A 131 -2.97 -10.46 10.11
CA PHE A 131 -4.11 -9.56 9.96
C PHE A 131 -4.43 -8.94 11.32
N ILE A 132 -4.12 -7.65 11.48
CA ILE A 132 -4.32 -6.93 12.75
C ILE A 132 -5.37 -5.84 12.49
N PRO A 133 -6.59 -6.00 13.02
CA PRO A 133 -7.64 -5.00 12.86
C PRO A 133 -7.23 -3.63 13.39
N THR A 134 -7.70 -2.59 12.72
CA THR A 134 -7.54 -1.19 13.13
C THR A 134 -8.91 -0.52 13.20
N GLY A 135 -8.98 0.69 13.75
CA GLY A 135 -10.22 1.47 13.78
C GLY A 135 -10.77 1.89 12.41
N LEU A 136 -10.02 1.54 11.32
CA LEU A 136 -10.45 1.77 9.93
C LEU A 136 -11.13 0.54 9.30
N TRP A 137 -11.23 -0.59 10.01
CA TRP A 137 -11.84 -1.83 9.53
C TRP A 137 -13.34 -1.87 9.87
N CYS A 138 -14.06 -0.86 9.46
CA CYS A 138 -15.52 -0.74 9.58
C CYS A 138 -16.04 0.29 8.59
N ASP A 139 -17.36 0.35 8.45
CA ASP A 139 -18.03 1.36 7.63
C ASP A 139 -17.86 2.74 8.27
N LEU A 140 -17.45 3.72 7.46
CA LEU A 140 -17.16 5.06 7.94
C LEU A 140 -17.54 6.13 6.92
N GLN A 141 -18.03 7.26 7.42
CA GLN A 141 -18.11 8.48 6.62
C GLN A 141 -16.71 9.02 6.31
N PRO A 142 -16.50 9.72 5.19
CA PRO A 142 -15.17 10.14 4.74
C PRO A 142 -14.38 10.95 5.78
N ALA A 143 -14.99 11.95 6.37
CA ALA A 143 -14.33 12.78 7.39
C ALA A 143 -13.97 11.98 8.65
N GLU A 144 -14.88 11.11 9.13
CA GLU A 144 -14.63 10.22 10.26
C GLU A 144 -13.48 9.25 9.98
N TRP A 145 -13.40 8.70 8.76
CA TRP A 145 -12.32 7.84 8.37
C TRP A 145 -10.97 8.55 8.45
N LEU A 146 -10.89 9.77 7.92
CA LEU A 146 -9.65 10.56 7.91
C LEU A 146 -9.27 11.02 9.33
N MET A 147 -10.25 11.41 10.15
CA MET A 147 -10.00 11.72 11.57
C MET A 147 -9.41 10.51 12.31
N ARG A 148 -10.00 9.31 12.16
CA ARG A 148 -9.48 8.09 12.79
C ARG A 148 -8.08 7.72 12.30
N LYS A 149 -7.83 7.84 10.98
CA LYS A 149 -6.48 7.65 10.40
C LYS A 149 -5.46 8.52 11.13
N MET A 150 -5.77 9.78 11.33
CA MET A 150 -4.87 10.75 11.96
C MET A 150 -4.73 10.52 13.48
N GLU A 151 -5.83 10.29 14.19
CA GLU A 151 -5.86 10.05 15.64
C GLU A 151 -5.12 8.78 16.04
N GLN A 152 -5.23 7.71 15.25
CA GLN A 152 -4.68 6.39 15.56
C GLN A 152 -3.32 6.14 14.87
N ASN A 153 -2.86 7.08 14.05
CA ASN A 153 -1.71 6.86 13.16
C ASN A 153 -1.87 5.57 12.34
N ALA A 154 -3.08 5.34 11.86
CA ALA A 154 -3.46 4.16 11.10
C ALA A 154 -3.34 4.41 9.59
N PHE A 155 -3.24 3.34 8.81
CA PHE A 155 -3.30 3.40 7.35
C PHE A 155 -4.04 2.18 6.80
N MET A 156 -4.52 2.31 5.57
CA MET A 156 -5.01 1.18 4.79
C MET A 156 -4.04 0.95 3.64
N GLN A 157 -3.74 -0.32 3.39
CA GLN A 157 -2.87 -0.69 2.29
C GLN A 157 -3.58 -0.45 0.94
N THR A 158 -2.86 0.07 -0.05
CA THR A 158 -3.37 0.49 -1.37
C THR A 158 -4.29 -0.53 -2.04
N ALA A 159 -3.94 -1.81 -2.03
CA ALA A 159 -4.72 -2.84 -2.71
C ALA A 159 -5.99 -3.26 -1.95
N THR A 160 -6.23 -2.78 -0.71
CA THR A 160 -7.51 -3.04 -0.01
C THR A 160 -8.68 -2.37 -0.70
N TRP A 161 -8.44 -1.25 -1.36
CA TRP A 161 -9.44 -0.46 -2.02
C TRP A 161 -9.91 -1.09 -3.33
N LEU A 162 -11.21 -1.07 -3.57
CA LEU A 162 -11.81 -1.25 -4.88
C LEU A 162 -12.63 0.01 -5.17
N VAL A 163 -12.26 0.73 -6.20
CA VAL A 163 -12.72 2.08 -6.50
C VAL A 163 -13.53 2.06 -7.79
N SER A 164 -14.73 2.64 -7.83
CA SER A 164 -15.43 2.83 -9.09
C SER A 164 -14.65 3.73 -10.05
N ARG A 165 -14.85 3.58 -11.35
CA ARG A 165 -14.27 4.51 -12.33
C ARG A 165 -14.69 5.95 -12.05
N GLU A 166 -15.96 6.19 -11.71
CA GLU A 166 -16.49 7.51 -11.37
C GLU A 166 -15.69 8.16 -10.22
N LEU A 167 -15.44 7.43 -9.14
CA LEU A 167 -14.63 7.93 -8.01
C LEU A 167 -13.17 8.15 -8.41
N THR A 168 -12.61 7.27 -9.24
CA THR A 168 -11.22 7.41 -9.73
C THR A 168 -11.06 8.66 -10.58
N GLU A 169 -12.02 8.93 -11.46
CA GLU A 169 -12.05 10.12 -12.32
C GLU A 169 -12.31 11.40 -11.51
N ALA A 170 -13.23 11.37 -10.55
CA ALA A 170 -13.50 12.48 -9.64
C ALA A 170 -12.29 12.84 -8.75
N ALA A 171 -11.54 11.85 -8.29
CA ALA A 171 -10.30 12.05 -7.53
C ALA A 171 -9.19 12.67 -8.40
N GLY A 172 -9.21 12.44 -9.71
CA GLY A 172 -8.17 12.88 -10.64
C GLY A 172 -6.90 12.03 -10.55
N PRO A 173 -5.81 12.43 -11.26
CA PRO A 173 -4.60 11.62 -11.34
C PRO A 173 -3.82 11.57 -10.03
N TRP A 174 -2.99 10.55 -9.87
CA TRP A 174 -1.98 10.47 -8.81
C TRP A 174 -0.98 11.62 -8.93
N ASP A 175 -0.64 12.25 -7.81
CA ASP A 175 0.28 13.39 -7.77
C ASP A 175 1.73 12.93 -7.93
N THR A 176 2.32 13.20 -9.09
CA THR A 176 3.70 12.81 -9.42
C THR A 176 4.79 13.57 -8.65
N ARG A 177 4.43 14.62 -7.89
CA ARG A 177 5.35 15.33 -7.02
C ARG A 177 5.68 14.53 -5.75
N LEU A 178 4.81 13.57 -5.38
CA LEU A 178 4.93 12.79 -4.16
C LEU A 178 5.84 11.57 -4.40
N LEU A 179 6.94 11.52 -3.67
CA LEU A 179 7.94 10.44 -3.72
C LEU A 179 7.77 9.42 -2.58
N GLY A 180 6.59 9.34 -2.02
CA GLY A 180 6.18 8.50 -0.90
C GLY A 180 4.93 9.08 -0.26
N ASP A 181 4.09 8.23 0.34
CA ASP A 181 2.75 8.59 0.81
C ASP A 181 1.84 9.18 -0.30
N ASP A 182 2.14 8.83 -1.55
CA ASP A 182 1.36 9.16 -2.73
C ASP A 182 -0.02 8.47 -2.71
N ASP A 183 -0.07 7.26 -2.18
CA ASP A 183 -1.30 6.51 -1.91
C ASP A 183 -2.15 7.18 -0.81
N GLY A 184 -1.53 7.64 0.26
CA GLY A 184 -2.23 8.37 1.32
C GLY A 184 -2.93 9.61 0.79
N GLU A 185 -2.26 10.41 -0.04
CA GLU A 185 -2.82 11.61 -0.67
C GLU A 185 -3.93 11.27 -1.67
N TYR A 186 -3.67 10.33 -2.56
CA TYR A 186 -4.64 9.92 -3.58
C TYR A 186 -5.94 9.41 -2.95
N PHE A 187 -5.87 8.53 -1.96
CA PHE A 187 -7.07 8.02 -1.32
C PHE A 187 -7.79 9.04 -0.43
N CYS A 188 -7.13 10.11 0.02
CA CYS A 188 -7.86 11.24 0.62
C CYS A 188 -8.77 11.93 -0.40
N ARG A 189 -8.34 12.12 -1.66
CA ARG A 189 -9.19 12.67 -2.71
C ARG A 189 -10.32 11.73 -3.10
N VAL A 190 -10.05 10.42 -3.17
CA VAL A 190 -11.09 9.41 -3.40
C VAL A 190 -12.13 9.43 -2.27
N LEU A 191 -11.69 9.51 -1.01
CA LEU A 191 -12.57 9.66 0.16
C LEU A 191 -13.44 10.90 0.06
N MET A 192 -12.87 12.06 -0.29
CA MET A 192 -13.61 13.32 -0.45
C MET A 192 -14.71 13.21 -1.52
N ALA A 193 -14.45 12.48 -2.60
CA ALA A 193 -15.41 12.26 -3.68
C ALA A 193 -16.47 11.20 -3.32
N SER A 194 -16.18 10.33 -2.34
CA SER A 194 -17.04 9.20 -1.99
C SER A 194 -18.22 9.59 -1.10
N GLY A 195 -19.26 8.75 -1.15
CA GLY A 195 -20.38 8.81 -0.21
C GLY A 195 -20.12 8.08 1.11
N GLY A 196 -18.96 7.44 1.25
CA GLY A 196 -18.57 6.67 2.44
C GLY A 196 -17.74 5.44 2.08
N VAL A 197 -17.06 4.93 3.10
CA VAL A 197 -16.31 3.67 3.04
C VAL A 197 -17.18 2.54 3.52
N HIS A 198 -17.28 1.48 2.73
CA HIS A 198 -17.86 0.22 3.13
C HIS A 198 -16.74 -0.83 3.29
N PHE A 199 -16.63 -1.38 4.49
CA PHE A 199 -15.61 -2.37 4.83
C PHE A 199 -16.13 -3.78 4.58
N VAL A 200 -15.42 -4.55 3.74
CA VAL A 200 -15.79 -5.91 3.36
C VAL A 200 -14.90 -6.92 4.10
N PRO A 201 -15.42 -7.60 5.12
CA PRO A 201 -14.68 -8.66 5.82
C PRO A 201 -14.25 -9.76 4.85
N ARG A 202 -13.09 -10.36 5.09
CA ARG A 202 -12.49 -11.44 4.28
C ARG A 202 -12.03 -11.02 2.87
N ALA A 203 -12.33 -9.81 2.39
CA ALA A 203 -11.70 -9.27 1.19
C ALA A 203 -10.23 -8.94 1.49
N ARG A 204 -9.36 -9.95 1.38
CA ARG A 204 -8.00 -9.95 1.93
C ARG A 204 -6.95 -9.48 0.96
N VAL A 205 -6.00 -8.71 1.49
CA VAL A 205 -4.76 -8.32 0.82
C VAL A 205 -3.57 -8.76 1.67
N TYR A 206 -2.56 -9.30 1.02
CA TYR A 206 -1.31 -9.71 1.65
C TYR A 206 -0.25 -8.66 1.31
N TYR A 207 0.08 -7.83 2.31
CA TYR A 207 1.04 -6.75 2.22
C TYR A 207 2.44 -7.25 2.55
N ARG A 208 3.32 -7.26 1.56
CA ARG A 208 4.71 -7.64 1.76
C ARG A 208 5.44 -6.54 2.52
N ARG A 209 6.05 -6.88 3.66
CA ARG A 209 6.76 -5.89 4.47
C ARG A 209 7.82 -5.17 3.65
N PRO A 210 7.82 -3.81 3.68
CA PRO A 210 8.76 -3.02 2.89
C PRO A 210 10.21 -3.33 3.25
N ARG A 211 11.08 -3.20 2.28
CA ARG A 211 12.54 -3.35 2.39
C ARG A 211 13.18 -1.96 2.47
N THR A 212 14.48 -1.91 2.76
CA THR A 212 15.26 -0.65 2.76
C THR A 212 15.31 0.03 1.39
N GLU A 213 15.03 -0.72 0.32
CA GLU A 213 14.98 -0.25 -1.07
C GLU A 213 13.58 0.16 -1.53
N SER A 214 12.55 -0.01 -0.69
CA SER A 214 11.17 0.36 -1.05
C SER A 214 10.97 1.88 -1.13
N LEU A 215 9.98 2.31 -1.91
CA LEU A 215 9.57 3.72 -2.00
C LEU A 215 9.18 4.28 -0.63
N SER A 216 8.53 3.48 0.21
CA SER A 216 8.13 3.85 1.58
C SER A 216 9.32 4.11 2.51
N TYR A 217 10.55 3.76 2.11
CA TYR A 217 11.73 4.00 2.93
C TYR A 217 12.21 5.45 2.79
N MET A 218 12.05 6.24 3.84
CA MET A 218 12.37 7.67 3.85
C MET A 218 13.85 7.98 3.63
N GLY A 219 14.77 7.14 4.11
CA GLY A 219 16.22 7.36 3.97
C GLY A 219 16.70 8.72 4.48
N ALA A 220 17.75 9.22 3.84
CA ALA A 220 18.32 10.55 4.08
C ALA A 220 17.90 11.61 3.03
N SER A 221 17.02 11.25 2.10
CA SER A 221 16.64 12.10 0.97
C SER A 221 15.89 13.36 1.40
N GLY A 222 16.43 14.53 1.07
CA GLY A 222 15.76 15.82 1.23
C GLY A 222 14.44 15.87 0.45
N ARG A 223 14.45 15.44 -0.82
CA ARG A 223 13.26 15.40 -1.70
C ARG A 223 12.11 14.57 -1.12
N LYS A 224 12.43 13.43 -0.49
CA LYS A 224 11.39 12.61 0.17
C LYS A 224 10.78 13.31 1.39
N ARG A 225 11.56 14.13 2.12
CA ARG A 225 11.02 14.94 3.22
C ARG A 225 10.16 16.10 2.72
N ASP A 226 10.54 16.72 1.61
CA ASP A 226 9.71 17.75 0.97
C ASP A 226 8.38 17.16 0.50
N ALA A 227 8.40 15.99 -0.16
CA ALA A 227 7.21 15.27 -0.59
C ALA A 227 6.33 14.84 0.61
N LEU A 228 6.94 14.31 1.69
CA LEU A 228 6.21 13.99 2.91
C LEU A 228 5.52 15.22 3.50
N TRP A 229 6.23 16.33 3.61
CA TRP A 229 5.63 17.57 4.13
C TRP A 229 4.47 18.06 3.25
N LEU A 230 4.63 17.96 1.93
CA LEU A 230 3.55 18.28 0.99
C LEU A 230 2.32 17.39 1.24
N SER A 231 2.52 16.08 1.33
CA SER A 231 1.45 15.11 1.62
C SER A 231 0.73 15.45 2.94
N MET A 232 1.49 15.72 4.02
CA MET A 232 0.92 16.08 5.32
C MET A 232 0.04 17.34 5.26
N LYS A 233 0.50 18.40 4.58
CA LYS A 233 -0.29 19.62 4.39
C LYS A 233 -1.58 19.34 3.63
N LEU A 234 -1.49 18.55 2.56
CA LEU A 234 -2.65 18.18 1.76
C LEU A 234 -3.66 17.38 2.59
N HIS A 235 -3.22 16.39 3.36
CA HIS A 235 -4.09 15.61 4.23
C HIS A 235 -4.85 16.47 5.24
N VAL A 236 -4.15 17.39 5.92
CA VAL A 236 -4.78 18.32 6.88
C VAL A 236 -5.76 19.25 6.16
N GLY A 237 -5.38 19.75 4.98
CA GLY A 237 -6.26 20.60 4.15
C GLY A 237 -7.53 19.85 3.73
N TYR A 238 -7.41 18.61 3.26
CA TYR A 238 -8.54 17.77 2.89
C TYR A 238 -9.49 17.48 4.07
N LEU A 239 -8.93 17.14 5.24
CA LEU A 239 -9.76 16.93 6.41
C LEU A 239 -10.56 18.20 6.75
N ARG A 240 -9.91 19.36 6.79
CA ARG A 240 -10.56 20.63 7.09
C ARG A 240 -11.61 21.04 6.07
N SER A 241 -11.43 20.67 4.80
CA SER A 241 -12.43 20.94 3.77
C SER A 241 -13.68 20.06 3.89
N MET A 242 -13.56 18.88 4.49
CA MET A 242 -14.70 17.98 4.77
C MET A 242 -15.37 18.31 6.10
N ASP A 243 -14.58 18.59 7.13
CA ASP A 243 -15.06 18.91 8.49
C ASP A 243 -13.96 19.65 9.27
N ASP A 244 -14.20 20.92 9.62
CA ASP A 244 -13.25 21.76 10.38
C ASP A 244 -13.63 21.87 11.89
N CYS A 245 -14.28 20.85 12.44
CA CYS A 245 -14.64 20.82 13.87
C CYS A 245 -13.39 20.71 14.78
N SER A 246 -13.57 20.94 16.07
CA SER A 246 -12.50 20.89 17.07
C SER A 246 -11.78 19.54 17.11
N ARG A 247 -12.51 18.42 16.91
CA ARG A 247 -11.93 17.08 16.83
C ARG A 247 -11.05 16.91 15.60
N ALA A 248 -11.49 17.39 14.42
CA ALA A 248 -10.71 17.34 13.18
C ALA A 248 -9.40 18.12 13.31
N ARG A 249 -9.44 19.32 13.92
CA ARG A 249 -8.25 20.12 14.20
C ARG A 249 -7.30 19.41 15.15
N THR A 250 -7.81 18.82 16.23
CA THR A 250 -7.00 18.01 17.18
C THR A 250 -6.38 16.79 16.51
N ALA A 251 -7.12 16.08 15.65
CA ALA A 251 -6.62 14.97 14.86
C ALA A 251 -5.48 15.41 13.93
N GLY A 252 -5.62 16.58 13.28
CA GLY A 252 -4.57 17.18 12.45
C GLY A 252 -3.30 17.49 13.24
N VAL A 253 -3.40 18.08 14.43
CA VAL A 253 -2.25 18.34 15.32
C VAL A 253 -1.55 17.01 15.69
N LYS A 254 -2.31 15.99 16.07
CA LYS A 254 -1.77 14.69 16.43
C LYS A 254 -1.08 14.02 15.25
N TYR A 255 -1.64 14.14 14.05
CA TYR A 255 -1.03 13.65 12.82
C TYR A 255 0.32 14.33 12.56
N LEU A 256 0.39 15.67 12.61
CA LEU A 256 1.62 16.43 12.48
C LEU A 256 2.66 16.02 13.54
N GLN A 257 2.24 15.83 14.79
CA GLN A 257 3.12 15.38 15.88
C GLN A 257 3.76 14.02 15.59
N ASN A 258 2.98 13.06 15.08
CA ASN A 258 3.47 11.71 14.76
C ASN A 258 4.56 11.74 13.67
N PHE A 259 4.44 12.64 12.72
CA PHE A 259 5.39 12.76 11.60
C PHE A 259 6.56 13.71 11.86
N LEU A 260 6.46 14.62 12.86
CA LEU A 260 7.52 15.59 13.17
C LEU A 260 8.89 14.94 13.34
N VAL A 261 8.92 13.74 13.90
CA VAL A 261 10.14 12.93 14.08
C VAL A 261 10.85 12.58 12.77
N GLN A 262 10.19 12.68 11.64
CA GLN A 262 10.79 12.44 10.32
C GLN A 262 11.43 13.72 9.72
N LEU A 263 10.98 14.86 10.18
CA LEU A 263 11.48 16.18 9.77
C LEU A 263 12.59 16.68 10.71
N TYR A 264 12.41 16.52 12.02
CA TYR A 264 13.33 17.00 13.05
C TYR A 264 14.48 16.01 13.31
N PRO A 265 15.71 16.49 13.52
CA PRO A 265 16.20 17.88 13.38
C PRO A 265 16.75 18.19 11.99
N GLU A 266 16.67 17.25 11.02
CA GLU A 266 17.34 17.36 9.72
C GLU A 266 16.77 18.45 8.82
N ARG A 267 15.50 18.83 9.02
CA ARG A 267 14.77 19.85 8.25
C ARG A 267 14.05 20.81 9.22
N PRO A 268 14.81 21.69 9.91
CA PRO A 268 14.23 22.64 10.86
C PRO A 268 13.26 23.62 10.19
N ASP A 269 13.47 23.92 8.92
CA ASP A 269 12.60 24.73 8.09
C ASP A 269 11.18 24.09 7.94
N LEU A 270 11.11 22.79 7.65
CA LEU A 270 9.85 22.07 7.57
C LEU A 270 9.21 21.83 8.95
N ALA A 271 10.05 21.61 9.97
CA ALA A 271 9.54 21.49 11.33
C ALA A 271 8.89 22.80 11.82
N ALA A 272 9.48 23.96 11.46
CA ALA A 272 8.88 25.26 11.77
C ALA A 272 7.54 25.47 11.03
N GLN A 273 7.45 25.09 9.76
CA GLN A 273 6.19 25.13 9.02
C GLN A 273 5.12 24.21 9.63
N ALA A 274 5.53 23.00 10.10
CA ALA A 274 4.61 22.08 10.77
C ALA A 274 4.11 22.66 12.09
N GLN A 275 4.97 23.36 12.85
CA GLN A 275 4.60 24.06 14.07
C GLN A 275 3.60 25.20 13.79
N GLU A 276 3.79 25.94 12.69
CA GLU A 276 2.86 27.00 12.31
C GLU A 276 1.49 26.43 11.98
N LEU A 277 1.44 25.39 11.14
CA LEU A 277 0.19 24.72 10.79
C LEU A 277 -0.52 24.15 12.06
N ALA A 278 0.25 23.62 13.01
CA ALA A 278 -0.33 23.15 14.27
C ALA A 278 -0.95 24.29 15.08
N ARG A 279 -0.34 25.51 15.08
CA ARG A 279 -0.92 26.70 15.75
C ARG A 279 -2.20 27.17 15.06
N GLU A 280 -2.26 27.15 13.72
CA GLU A 280 -3.49 27.43 12.96
C GLU A 280 -4.63 26.47 13.31
N LEU A 281 -4.30 25.21 13.67
CA LEU A 281 -5.25 24.22 14.15
C LEU A 281 -5.61 24.39 15.63
N GLY A 282 -5.05 25.38 16.33
CA GLY A 282 -5.27 25.63 17.75
C GLY A 282 -4.46 24.76 18.70
N GLY A 283 -3.37 24.14 18.19
CA GLY A 283 -2.48 23.28 18.98
C GLY A 283 -1.00 23.68 18.90
N HIS A 284 -0.14 22.84 19.43
CA HIS A 284 1.31 22.99 19.35
C HIS A 284 1.98 21.61 19.18
N LEU A 285 3.20 21.59 18.64
CA LEU A 285 3.98 20.36 18.51
C LEU A 285 5.11 20.37 19.54
N GLU A 286 5.33 19.23 20.14
CA GLU A 286 6.45 19.00 21.04
C GLU A 286 7.66 18.46 20.27
N ILE A 287 8.87 18.87 20.68
CA ILE A 287 10.10 18.29 20.13
C ILE A 287 10.12 16.80 20.43
N PRO A 288 10.30 15.93 19.40
CA PRO A 288 10.29 14.51 19.59
C PRO A 288 11.31 14.06 20.64
N GLN A 289 10.86 13.34 21.67
CA GLN A 289 11.73 12.80 22.71
C GLN A 289 12.09 11.35 22.45
N PHE A 290 13.26 10.94 22.91
CA PHE A 290 13.63 9.53 22.90
C PHE A 290 12.99 8.79 24.06
N SER A 291 12.55 7.54 23.81
CA SER A 291 12.21 6.65 24.92
C SER A 291 13.42 6.45 25.84
N TRP A 292 13.18 6.08 27.09
CA TRP A 292 14.23 5.87 28.10
C TRP A 292 15.37 4.96 27.61
N LYS A 293 15.08 4.01 26.71
CA LYS A 293 16.06 3.09 26.10
C LYS A 293 17.13 3.78 25.28
N TYR A 294 16.82 4.93 24.71
CA TYR A 294 17.72 5.69 23.83
C TYR A 294 18.08 7.07 24.40
N ALA A 295 17.42 7.50 25.48
CA ALA A 295 17.64 8.80 26.09
C ALA A 295 19.10 8.97 26.58
N TRP A 296 19.70 7.92 27.13
CA TRP A 296 21.11 7.92 27.55
C TRP A 296 22.06 8.07 26.35
N ILE A 297 21.76 7.44 25.20
CA ILE A 297 22.56 7.60 23.98
C ILE A 297 22.48 9.05 23.50
N ASN A 298 21.27 9.63 23.52
CA ASN A 298 21.12 11.05 23.20
C ASN A 298 21.91 11.96 24.12
N ARG A 299 21.94 11.66 25.41
CA ARG A 299 22.70 12.46 26.42
C ARG A 299 24.20 12.43 26.21
N PHE A 300 24.78 11.27 25.83
CA PHE A 300 26.25 11.11 25.72
C PHE A 300 26.76 11.31 24.29
N PHE A 301 25.95 10.95 23.26
CA PHE A 301 26.39 10.91 21.85
C PHE A 301 25.57 11.83 20.93
N GLY A 302 24.58 12.52 21.49
CA GLY A 302 23.73 13.45 20.76
C GLY A 302 22.63 12.80 19.93
N TRP A 303 21.70 13.65 19.45
CA TRP A 303 20.48 13.26 18.75
C TRP A 303 20.74 12.36 17.53
N ARG A 304 21.71 12.71 16.69
CA ARG A 304 21.98 11.97 15.44
C ARG A 304 22.31 10.51 15.70
N VAL A 305 23.22 10.26 16.67
CA VAL A 305 23.64 8.90 17.02
C VAL A 305 22.48 8.12 17.64
N ALA A 306 21.76 8.71 18.60
CA ALA A 306 20.59 8.08 19.23
C ALA A 306 19.53 7.70 18.18
N ARG A 307 19.27 8.58 17.21
CA ARG A 307 18.32 8.34 16.12
C ARG A 307 18.79 7.25 15.18
N GLN A 308 20.07 7.22 14.85
CA GLN A 308 20.64 6.16 14.02
C GLN A 308 20.53 4.79 14.70
N VAL A 309 20.85 4.69 15.98
CA VAL A 309 20.72 3.46 16.77
C VAL A 309 19.24 3.02 16.85
N GLN A 310 18.35 3.94 17.15
CA GLN A 310 16.90 3.67 17.20
C GLN A 310 16.36 3.13 15.87
N ARG A 311 16.91 3.59 14.73
CA ARG A 311 16.53 3.12 13.39
C ARG A 311 17.21 1.78 13.04
N SER A 312 18.42 1.53 13.52
CA SER A 312 19.23 0.37 13.12
C SER A 312 18.84 -0.93 13.83
N ILE A 313 18.51 -0.86 15.12
CA ILE A 313 18.15 -2.05 15.91
C ILE A 313 16.95 -2.79 15.30
N PRO A 314 15.81 -2.14 15.00
CA PRO A 314 14.70 -2.83 14.33
C PRO A 314 15.09 -3.40 12.96
N ARG A 315 15.95 -2.71 12.19
CA ARG A 315 16.40 -3.19 10.88
C ARG A 315 17.17 -4.50 10.97
N ILE A 316 18.11 -4.60 11.91
CA ILE A 316 18.89 -5.83 12.13
C ILE A 316 17.95 -6.97 12.50
N LYS A 317 17.04 -6.73 13.47
CA LYS A 317 16.04 -7.72 13.87
C LYS A 317 15.20 -8.20 12.67
N TRP A 318 14.68 -7.27 11.86
CA TRP A 318 13.86 -7.61 10.70
C TRP A 318 14.66 -8.28 9.58
N SER A 319 15.94 -7.94 9.41
CA SER A 319 16.82 -8.62 8.47
C SER A 319 17.03 -10.09 8.85
N LEU A 320 17.28 -10.36 10.11
CA LEU A 320 17.43 -11.74 10.61
C LEU A 320 16.13 -12.54 10.46
N LEU A 321 15.00 -11.97 10.85
CA LEU A 321 13.69 -12.62 10.70
C LEU A 321 13.35 -12.90 9.22
N ARG A 322 13.70 -11.99 8.33
CA ARG A 322 13.48 -12.16 6.89
C ARG A 322 14.32 -13.29 6.32
N ASN A 323 15.62 -13.33 6.65
CA ASN A 323 16.50 -14.41 6.20
C ASN A 323 16.02 -15.78 6.70
N TRP A 324 15.57 -15.85 7.96
CA TRP A 324 15.00 -17.05 8.54
C TRP A 324 13.71 -17.48 7.84
N ASP A 325 12.78 -16.56 7.61
CA ASP A 325 11.52 -16.84 6.92
C ASP A 325 11.75 -17.29 5.46
N ARG A 326 12.75 -16.70 4.78
CA ARG A 326 13.18 -17.12 3.44
C ARG A 326 13.72 -18.55 3.42
N LEU A 327 14.58 -18.92 4.37
CA LEU A 327 15.08 -20.27 4.48
C LEU A 327 13.93 -21.27 4.67
N LEU A 328 12.99 -20.96 5.55
CA LEU A 328 11.83 -21.82 5.80
C LEU A 328 10.90 -21.91 4.55
N GLN A 329 10.81 -20.87 3.74
CA GLN A 329 10.09 -20.95 2.47
C GLN A 329 10.79 -21.91 1.49
N ILE A 330 12.11 -21.80 1.35
CA ILE A 330 12.89 -22.68 0.46
C ILE A 330 12.70 -24.14 0.92
N PHE A 331 12.84 -24.44 2.20
CA PHE A 331 12.61 -25.78 2.72
C PHE A 331 11.20 -26.29 2.43
N SER A 332 10.16 -25.48 2.68
CA SER A 332 8.78 -25.90 2.39
C SER A 332 8.55 -26.18 0.90
N THR A 333 9.19 -25.43 0.02
CA THR A 333 9.09 -25.66 -1.43
C THR A 333 9.79 -26.95 -1.86
N ILE A 334 10.97 -27.24 -1.30
CA ILE A 334 11.70 -28.48 -1.59
C ILE A 334 10.91 -29.70 -1.12
N PHE A 335 10.36 -29.67 0.10
CA PHE A 335 9.53 -30.75 0.61
C PHE A 335 8.27 -30.98 -0.20
N ALA A 336 7.56 -29.91 -0.61
CA ALA A 336 6.37 -30.03 -1.43
C ALA A 336 6.65 -30.57 -2.86
N GLN A 337 7.87 -30.40 -3.38
CA GLN A 337 8.28 -30.99 -4.66
C GLN A 337 8.58 -32.50 -4.55
N ASN A 338 9.05 -32.95 -3.37
CA ASN A 338 9.38 -34.35 -3.12
C ASN A 338 8.14 -35.21 -2.78
N GLU A 339 7.00 -34.59 -2.45
CA GLU A 339 5.74 -35.31 -2.14
C GLU A 339 4.83 -35.54 -3.36
N LYS A 340 5.25 -35.19 -4.59
CA LYS A 340 4.49 -35.63 -5.78
C LYS A 340 4.61 -37.15 -5.92
N PRO A 341 3.49 -37.90 -5.84
CA PRO A 341 3.55 -39.35 -5.97
C PRO A 341 4.10 -39.71 -7.33
N LEU A 342 5.06 -40.66 -7.35
CA LEU A 342 5.46 -41.36 -8.54
C LEU A 342 4.19 -41.89 -9.21
N SER A 343 3.89 -41.40 -10.40
CA SER A 343 2.81 -41.93 -11.23
C SER A 343 3.08 -43.42 -11.39
N MET A 344 2.24 -44.27 -10.76
CA MET A 344 2.23 -45.70 -11.04
C MET A 344 1.96 -45.87 -12.53
N GLY A 345 2.97 -46.39 -13.21
CA GLY A 345 2.86 -46.80 -14.60
C GLY A 345 1.72 -47.79 -14.71
N SER A 346 0.77 -47.50 -15.57
CA SER A 346 -0.26 -48.44 -16.01
C SER A 346 0.39 -49.63 -16.68
N SER A 347 0.56 -50.74 -15.95
CA SER A 347 0.86 -52.02 -16.55
C SER A 347 -0.42 -52.50 -17.22
N ASN A 348 -0.41 -52.52 -18.53
CA ASN A 348 -1.39 -53.12 -19.39
C ASN A 348 -1.27 -54.67 -19.29
N PRO A 349 -2.31 -55.44 -18.95
CA PRO A 349 -2.31 -56.86 -19.18
C PRO A 349 -3.04 -57.15 -20.51
N GLU A 350 -2.26 -57.28 -21.59
CA GLU A 350 -2.72 -58.05 -22.73
C GLU A 350 -2.34 -59.51 -22.58
N ARG A 351 -3.35 -60.36 -22.94
CA ARG A 351 -3.33 -61.82 -23.28
C ARG A 351 -3.47 -62.81 -22.12
N VAL A 352 -4.58 -63.46 -21.99
CA VAL A 352 -5.01 -64.68 -22.77
C VAL A 352 -6.53 -64.79 -22.70
#